data_670c400f7cf82fdffd35b22f6cc45fb3
#
_entry.id   670c400f7cf82fdffd35b22f6cc45fb3
#
_cell.length_a   1.000
_cell.length_b   1.000
_cell.length_c   1.000
_cell.angle_alpha   90.00
_cell.angle_beta   90.00
_cell.angle_gamma   90.00
#
_symmetry.space_group_name_H-M   'P 1'
#
loop_
_entity.id
_entity.type
_entity.pdbx_description
1 polymer ?
#
loop_
_entity_poly.entity_id
_entity_poly.type
_entity_poly.pdbx_seq_one_letter_code
_entity_poly.pdbx_strand_id
1 'polypeptide(L)'
;AKAILLPVSAPSHSPLMDPAGERLSKELEKIGIMDIKYPVISNADADFYPSKDKVSSLLVKQLSMPVRWEESVTKALSSGTEAFIEIGPGKVLCGLLKRINREIKSFNIEDVDSLKTVQNAFKA
;
A
#
# COMPACT_ATOMS: atom_id res chain seq x y z
N ALA A 1 28.96 -3.05 -5.82
CA ALA A 1 27.64 -2.69 -5.26
C ALA A 1 27.71 -1.28 -4.72
N LYS A 2 26.66 -0.49 -4.88
CA LYS A 2 26.54 0.87 -4.33
C LYS A 2 25.55 0.83 -3.16
N ALA A 3 25.99 1.21 -1.97
CA ALA A 3 25.12 1.38 -0.80
C ALA A 3 24.83 2.87 -0.60
N ILE A 4 23.58 3.21 -0.33
CA ILE A 4 23.13 4.58 -0.07
C ILE A 4 22.35 4.57 1.22
N LEU A 5 22.72 5.44 2.17
CA LEU A 5 21.93 5.66 3.38
C LEU A 5 20.64 6.40 3.03
N LEU A 6 19.53 5.86 3.51
CA LEU A 6 18.23 6.52 3.35
C LEU A 6 18.03 7.56 4.46
N PRO A 7 17.43 8.72 4.16
CA PRO A 7 17.15 9.76 5.15
C PRO A 7 15.90 9.41 5.97
N VAL A 8 15.92 8.27 6.66
CA VAL A 8 14.84 7.81 7.53
C VAL A 8 15.32 7.72 8.97
N SER A 9 14.50 8.18 9.91
CA SER A 9 14.83 8.22 11.35
C SER A 9 14.16 7.13 12.17
N ALA A 10 13.06 6.55 11.68
CA ALA A 10 12.33 5.50 12.38
C ALA A 10 12.71 4.11 11.83
N PRO A 11 12.84 3.07 12.69
CA PRO A 11 13.15 1.70 12.27
C PRO A 11 11.90 0.98 11.73
N SER A 12 11.14 1.65 10.86
CA SER A 12 9.89 1.12 10.29
C SER A 12 10.12 -0.24 9.65
N HIS A 13 9.12 -1.10 9.73
CA HIS A 13 9.14 -2.46 9.17
C HIS A 13 10.23 -3.37 9.76
N SER A 14 10.52 -3.22 11.06
CA SER A 14 11.43 -4.06 11.82
C SER A 14 10.87 -4.38 13.20
N PRO A 15 11.37 -5.44 13.91
CA PRO A 15 10.91 -5.78 15.26
C PRO A 15 11.07 -4.63 16.28
N LEU A 16 11.90 -3.64 16.01
CA LEU A 16 12.03 -2.45 16.87
C LEU A 16 10.75 -1.61 16.94
N MET A 17 9.79 -1.88 16.04
CA MET A 17 8.47 -1.23 16.03
C MET A 17 7.43 -1.95 16.91
N ASP A 18 7.73 -3.08 17.51
CA ASP A 18 6.77 -3.84 18.33
C ASP A 18 6.15 -3.00 19.46
N PRO A 19 6.90 -2.14 20.21
CA PRO A 19 6.29 -1.27 21.22
C PRO A 19 5.32 -0.22 20.63
N ALA A 20 5.54 0.20 19.38
CA ALA A 20 4.60 1.07 18.67
C ALA A 20 3.36 0.28 18.22
N GLY A 21 3.54 -0.98 17.83
CA GLY A 21 2.46 -1.91 17.51
C GLY A 21 1.51 -2.13 18.69
N GLU A 22 2.04 -2.35 19.89
CA GLU A 22 1.23 -2.49 21.11
C GLU A 22 0.38 -1.24 21.41
N ARG A 23 0.96 -0.04 21.20
CA ARG A 23 0.22 1.21 21.38
C ARG A 23 -0.86 1.37 20.32
N LEU A 24 -0.54 1.07 19.05
CA LEU A 24 -1.52 1.11 17.96
C LEU A 24 -2.67 0.14 18.20
N SER A 25 -2.40 -1.08 18.69
CA SER A 25 -3.44 -2.06 19.03
C SER A 25 -4.46 -1.49 20.01
N LYS A 26 -3.98 -0.87 21.10
CA LYS A 26 -4.85 -0.24 22.13
C LYS A 26 -5.69 0.91 21.58
N GLU A 27 -5.18 1.68 20.61
CA GLU A 27 -5.95 2.74 19.96
C GLU A 27 -7.00 2.16 19.00
N LEU A 28 -6.64 1.12 18.23
CA LEU A 28 -7.55 0.46 17.31
C LEU A 28 -8.72 -0.24 18.03
N GLU A 29 -8.52 -0.73 19.27
CA GLU A 29 -9.60 -1.29 20.09
C GLU A 29 -10.71 -0.28 20.42
N LYS A 30 -10.40 1.01 20.42
CA LYS A 30 -11.34 2.10 20.66
C LYS A 30 -12.13 2.50 19.41
N ILE A 31 -11.75 1.98 18.25
CA ILE A 31 -12.31 2.37 16.96
C ILE A 31 -13.18 1.25 16.41
N GLY A 32 -14.41 1.55 16.05
CA GLY A 32 -15.27 0.62 15.32
C GLY A 32 -14.82 0.47 13.87
N ILE A 33 -14.32 -0.70 13.50
CA ILE A 33 -13.99 -1.02 12.12
C ILE A 33 -15.27 -1.43 11.38
N MET A 34 -15.61 -0.70 10.33
CA MET A 34 -16.75 -1.02 9.47
C MET A 34 -16.40 -2.12 8.47
N ASP A 35 -17.42 -2.69 7.82
CA ASP A 35 -17.23 -3.68 6.77
C ASP A 35 -16.40 -3.11 5.62
N ILE A 36 -15.52 -3.93 5.08
CA ILE A 36 -14.62 -3.56 3.97
C ILE A 36 -15.46 -3.43 2.70
N LYS A 37 -15.66 -2.19 2.25
CA LYS A 37 -16.47 -1.90 1.06
C LYS A 37 -15.77 -2.25 -0.25
N TYR A 38 -14.45 -2.08 -0.30
CA TYR A 38 -13.62 -2.35 -1.48
C TYR A 38 -12.48 -3.30 -1.10
N PRO A 39 -12.05 -4.19 -2.00
CA PRO A 39 -10.90 -5.06 -1.74
C PRO A 39 -9.66 -4.23 -1.40
N VAL A 40 -9.02 -4.56 -0.30
CA VAL A 40 -7.78 -3.91 0.15
C VAL A 40 -6.73 -4.99 0.39
N ILE A 41 -5.54 -4.81 -0.15
CA ILE A 41 -4.42 -5.72 0.07
C ILE A 41 -3.65 -5.26 1.32
N SER A 42 -3.48 -6.18 2.27
CA SER A 42 -2.62 -6.00 3.44
C SER A 42 -1.16 -6.21 3.05
N ASN A 43 -0.29 -5.26 3.41
CA ASN A 43 1.15 -5.44 3.23
C ASN A 43 1.70 -6.61 4.07
N ALA A 44 1.13 -6.87 5.25
CA ALA A 44 1.62 -7.91 6.16
C ALA A 44 1.55 -9.32 5.57
N ASP A 45 0.50 -9.59 4.79
CA ASP A 45 0.26 -10.91 4.18
C ASP A 45 0.38 -10.90 2.66
N ALA A 46 0.50 -9.71 2.04
CA ALA A 46 0.45 -9.48 0.59
C ALA A 46 -0.81 -10.12 -0.05
N ASP A 47 -1.92 -10.08 0.69
CA ASP A 47 -3.21 -10.63 0.27
C ASP A 47 -4.35 -9.71 0.72
N PHE A 48 -5.55 -9.92 0.19
CA PHE A 48 -6.73 -9.17 0.59
C PHE A 48 -7.06 -9.39 2.07
N TYR A 49 -7.52 -8.32 2.74
CA TYR A 49 -8.10 -8.46 4.06
C TYR A 49 -9.29 -9.43 4.00
N PRO A 50 -9.28 -10.53 4.77
CA PRO A 50 -10.34 -11.54 4.69
C PRO A 50 -11.65 -11.07 5.31
N SER A 51 -11.59 -10.19 6.30
CA SER A 51 -12.73 -9.59 6.98
C SER A 51 -12.31 -8.35 7.78
N LYS A 52 -13.28 -7.54 8.22
CA LYS A 52 -13.03 -6.39 9.11
C LYS A 52 -12.34 -6.77 10.41
N ASP A 53 -12.62 -7.96 10.95
CA ASP A 53 -12.08 -8.43 12.23
C ASP A 53 -10.56 -8.67 12.18
N LYS A 54 -9.99 -8.81 10.98
CA LYS A 54 -8.56 -8.96 10.76
C LYS A 54 -7.82 -7.65 10.49
N VAL A 55 -8.56 -6.55 10.27
CA VAL A 55 -7.95 -5.27 9.91
C VAL A 55 -6.98 -4.79 11.00
N SER A 56 -7.44 -4.70 12.25
CA SER A 56 -6.60 -4.23 13.37
C SER A 56 -5.34 -5.06 13.54
N SER A 57 -5.46 -6.38 13.55
CA SER A 57 -4.30 -7.27 13.75
C SER A 57 -3.29 -7.16 12.61
N LEU A 58 -3.74 -7.03 11.36
CA LEU A 58 -2.85 -6.89 10.20
C LEU A 58 -2.23 -5.49 10.12
N LEU A 59 -2.93 -4.44 10.54
CA LEU A 59 -2.36 -3.08 10.67
C LEU A 59 -1.25 -3.04 11.72
N VAL A 60 -1.42 -3.72 12.85
CA VAL A 60 -0.37 -3.83 13.89
C VAL A 60 0.81 -4.63 13.34
N LYS A 61 0.55 -5.80 12.76
CA LYS A 61 1.57 -6.71 12.23
C LYS A 61 2.49 -6.03 11.20
N GLN A 62 1.95 -5.20 10.31
CA GLN A 62 2.75 -4.55 9.26
C GLN A 62 3.81 -3.57 9.78
N LEU A 63 3.69 -3.06 11.02
CA LEU A 63 4.68 -2.12 11.58
C LEU A 63 6.06 -2.77 11.74
N SER A 64 6.10 -4.05 12.10
CA SER A 64 7.33 -4.81 12.31
C SER A 64 7.68 -5.75 11.16
N MET A 65 6.78 -5.95 10.21
CA MET A 65 7.01 -6.85 9.07
C MET A 65 7.59 -6.09 7.86
N PRO A 66 8.40 -6.76 7.01
CA PRO A 66 8.90 -6.18 5.77
C PRO A 66 7.79 -5.68 4.85
N VAL A 67 8.12 -4.69 4.01
CA VAL A 67 7.20 -4.26 2.93
C VAL A 67 7.22 -5.30 1.82
N ARG A 68 6.06 -5.91 1.54
CA ARG A 68 5.87 -6.94 0.51
C ARG A 68 5.24 -6.34 -0.75
N TRP A 69 5.87 -5.26 -1.27
CA TRP A 69 5.34 -4.47 -2.39
C TRP A 69 5.14 -5.28 -3.66
N GLU A 70 6.16 -6.01 -4.10
CA GLU A 70 6.11 -6.79 -5.34
C GLU A 70 5.05 -7.88 -5.28
N GLU A 71 4.94 -8.58 -4.15
CA GLU A 71 3.94 -9.62 -3.93
C GLU A 71 2.52 -9.02 -3.92
N SER A 72 2.33 -7.85 -3.28
CA SER A 72 1.05 -7.14 -3.27
C SER A 72 0.62 -6.70 -4.67
N VAL A 73 1.55 -6.19 -5.47
CA VAL A 73 1.29 -5.83 -6.88
C VAL A 73 0.94 -7.06 -7.70
N THR A 74 1.70 -8.15 -7.53
CA THR A 74 1.44 -9.43 -8.22
C THR A 74 0.07 -9.98 -7.86
N LYS A 75 -0.32 -9.89 -6.58
CA LYS A 75 -1.66 -10.29 -6.12
C LYS A 75 -2.75 -9.46 -6.79
N ALA A 76 -2.59 -8.14 -6.85
CA ALA A 76 -3.55 -7.27 -7.53
C ALA A 76 -3.71 -7.64 -9.01
N LEU A 77 -2.60 -7.81 -9.72
CA LEU A 77 -2.61 -8.19 -11.14
C LEU A 77 -3.30 -9.55 -11.37
N SER A 78 -2.97 -10.56 -10.56
CA SER A 78 -3.60 -11.89 -10.65
C SER A 78 -5.10 -11.87 -10.33
N SER A 79 -5.57 -10.82 -9.66
CA SER A 79 -6.99 -10.60 -9.34
C SER A 79 -7.74 -9.76 -10.38
N GLY A 80 -7.10 -9.47 -11.54
CA GLY A 80 -7.75 -8.77 -12.65
C GLY A 80 -7.59 -7.24 -12.62
N THR A 81 -6.65 -6.71 -11.84
CA THR A 81 -6.36 -5.26 -11.88
C THR A 81 -5.74 -4.88 -13.23
N GLU A 82 -6.38 -3.97 -13.96
CA GLU A 82 -5.96 -3.53 -15.29
C GLU A 82 -5.08 -2.26 -15.24
N ALA A 83 -5.19 -1.46 -14.18
CA ALA A 83 -4.43 -0.22 -14.01
C ALA A 83 -4.25 0.14 -12.53
N PHE A 84 -3.21 0.88 -12.25
CA PHE A 84 -2.90 1.42 -10.92
C PHE A 84 -2.95 2.94 -10.95
N ILE A 85 -3.47 3.54 -9.89
CA ILE A 85 -3.51 5.00 -9.71
C ILE A 85 -2.81 5.34 -8.40
N GLU A 86 -1.67 6.02 -8.48
CA GLU A 86 -0.99 6.60 -7.33
C GLU A 86 -1.62 7.96 -7.02
N ILE A 87 -2.17 8.12 -5.80
CA ILE A 87 -2.79 9.36 -5.36
C ILE A 87 -1.88 10.02 -4.33
N GLY A 88 -1.35 11.19 -4.67
CA GLY A 88 -0.44 11.95 -3.83
C GLY A 88 0.69 12.61 -4.61
N PRO A 89 1.54 13.40 -3.95
CA PRO A 89 2.65 14.09 -4.59
C PRO A 89 3.74 13.13 -5.06
N GLY A 90 4.22 13.36 -6.28
CA GLY A 90 5.30 12.57 -6.88
C GLY A 90 4.80 11.29 -7.57
N LYS A 91 5.77 10.50 -8.09
CA LYS A 91 5.52 9.31 -8.95
C LYS A 91 6.38 8.12 -8.52
N VAL A 92 6.59 7.96 -7.22
CA VAL A 92 7.50 6.93 -6.69
C VAL A 92 6.93 5.53 -6.89
N LEU A 93 5.64 5.34 -6.56
CA LEU A 93 4.99 4.03 -6.69
C LEU A 93 4.80 3.65 -8.16
N CYS A 94 4.42 4.59 -9.02
CA CYS A 94 4.42 4.37 -10.48
C CYS A 94 5.79 3.92 -11.00
N GLY A 95 6.88 4.52 -10.49
CA GLY A 95 8.25 4.11 -10.82
C GLY A 95 8.59 2.70 -10.35
N LEU A 96 8.12 2.30 -9.17
CA LEU A 96 8.29 0.94 -8.64
C LEU A 96 7.49 -0.09 -9.45
N LEU A 97 6.25 0.24 -9.84
CA LEU A 97 5.42 -0.63 -10.70
C LEU A 97 6.13 -0.95 -12.01
N LYS A 98 6.74 0.06 -12.67
CA LYS A 98 7.48 -0.13 -13.93
C LYS A 98 8.74 -0.99 -13.79
N ARG A 99 9.31 -1.11 -12.59
CA ARG A 99 10.43 -2.02 -12.30
C ARG A 99 9.97 -3.47 -12.18
N ILE A 100 8.74 -3.70 -11.72
CA ILE A 100 8.13 -5.04 -11.63
C ILE A 100 7.73 -5.50 -13.03
N ASN A 101 6.96 -4.69 -13.76
CA ASN A 101 6.56 -4.96 -15.13
C ASN A 101 6.30 -3.65 -15.89
N ARG A 102 6.99 -3.47 -17.02
CA ARG A 102 6.89 -2.25 -17.84
C ARG A 102 5.53 -2.09 -18.53
N GLU A 103 4.79 -3.18 -18.72
CA GLU A 103 3.46 -3.19 -19.34
C GLU A 103 2.34 -2.74 -18.39
N ILE A 104 2.60 -2.63 -17.07
CA ILE A 104 1.60 -2.17 -16.11
C ILE A 104 1.16 -0.75 -16.47
N LYS A 105 -0.14 -0.58 -16.69
CA LYS A 105 -0.75 0.75 -16.81
C LYS A 105 -0.74 1.42 -15.44
N SER A 106 -0.11 2.58 -15.32
CA SER A 106 -0.05 3.32 -14.07
C SER A 106 -0.20 4.81 -14.31
N PHE A 107 -0.96 5.46 -13.46
CA PHE A 107 -1.27 6.89 -13.48
C PHE A 107 -0.93 7.50 -12.13
N ASN A 108 -0.70 8.81 -12.11
CA ASN A 108 -0.53 9.57 -10.88
C ASN A 108 -1.53 10.72 -10.85
N ILE A 109 -2.10 10.98 -9.67
CA ILE A 109 -2.99 12.11 -9.38
C ILE A 109 -2.37 12.89 -8.23
N GLU A 110 -1.79 14.06 -8.54
CA GLU A 110 -1.19 14.96 -7.55
C GLU A 110 -1.84 16.35 -7.55
N ASP A 111 -2.62 16.67 -8.61
CA ASP A 111 -3.32 17.93 -8.79
C ASP A 111 -4.57 17.77 -9.66
N VAL A 112 -5.27 18.89 -9.93
CA VAL A 112 -6.51 18.89 -10.73
C VAL A 112 -6.27 18.51 -12.18
N ASP A 113 -5.12 18.84 -12.76
CA ASP A 113 -4.86 18.58 -14.17
C ASP A 113 -4.49 17.10 -14.40
N SER A 114 -3.73 16.51 -13.51
CA SER A 114 -3.47 15.07 -13.49
C SER A 114 -4.76 14.25 -13.24
N LEU A 115 -5.66 14.74 -12.36
CA LEU A 115 -6.98 14.13 -12.18
C LEU A 115 -7.79 14.13 -13.49
N LYS A 116 -7.86 15.26 -14.20
CA LYS A 116 -8.56 15.35 -15.50
C LYS A 116 -7.96 14.39 -16.53
N THR A 117 -6.62 14.27 -16.55
CA THR A 117 -5.91 13.35 -17.44
C THR A 117 -6.34 11.90 -17.19
N VAL A 118 -6.36 11.49 -15.90
CA VAL A 118 -6.81 10.14 -15.51
C VAL A 118 -8.29 9.94 -15.87
N GLN A 119 -9.16 10.90 -15.56
CA GLN A 119 -10.58 10.81 -15.90
C GLN A 119 -10.80 10.60 -17.41
N ASN A 120 -10.03 11.29 -18.25
CA ASN A 120 -10.14 11.14 -19.70
C ASN A 120 -9.63 9.77 -20.18
N ALA A 121 -8.63 9.20 -19.55
CA ALA A 121 -8.11 7.87 -19.87
C ALA A 121 -9.11 6.73 -19.57
N PHE A 122 -10.10 6.95 -18.70
CA PHE A 122 -11.12 5.97 -18.31
C PHE A 122 -12.52 6.30 -18.87
N LYS A 123 -12.66 7.32 -19.71
CA LYS A 123 -13.93 7.66 -20.38
C LYS A 123 -14.11 6.99 -21.75
N ALA A 124 -13.11 6.22 -22.19
CA ALA A 124 -13.12 5.55 -23.50
C ALA A 124 -13.87 4.22 -23.45
#